data_32539968d54bc630d1bcbae41bd76f7f
#
_entry.id   32539968d54bc630d1bcbae41bd76f7f
#
_cell.length_a   1.000
_cell.length_b   1.000
_cell.length_c   1.000
_cell.angle_alpha   90.00
_cell.angle_beta   90.00
_cell.angle_gamma   90.00
#
_symmetry.space_group_name_H-M   'P 1'
#
loop_
_entity.id
_entity.type
_entity.pdbx_description
1 polymer ?
#
loop_
_entity_poly.entity_id
_entity_poly.type
_entity_poly.pdbx_seq_one_letter_code
_entity_poly.pdbx_strand_id
1 'polypeptide(L)'
;RDYYASRGLGDVYKRQEDGTLVVALATQPDLFQKTISNMVEVKARGAFVMAVTIEGNKAIEKASDYVIYIPETNPYFTNSLAIIPLQLFSYYVAVGRGCDVDKPRNLAKSVTVE
;
A
#
# COMPACT_ATOMS: atom_id res chain seq x y z
N ARG A 1 -11.77 -3.83 -2.38
CA ARG A 1 -13.19 -3.78 -2.07
C ARG A 1 -13.41 -2.97 -0.80
N ASP A 2 -14.46 -2.18 -0.79
CA ASP A 2 -14.76 -1.28 0.33
C ASP A 2 -14.99 -2.00 1.66
N TYR A 3 -15.47 -3.23 1.62
CA TYR A 3 -15.70 -3.98 2.84
C TYR A 3 -14.41 -4.36 3.58
N TYR A 4 -13.26 -4.36 2.93
CA TYR A 4 -11.99 -4.54 3.63
C TYR A 4 -11.66 -3.34 4.51
N ALA A 5 -11.99 -2.15 4.07
CA ALA A 5 -11.85 -0.96 4.88
C ALA A 5 -12.85 -0.94 6.05
N SER A 6 -14.06 -1.44 5.85
CA SER A 6 -15.12 -1.48 6.87
C SER A 6 -14.98 -2.61 7.89
N ARG A 7 -14.49 -3.77 7.46
CA ARG A 7 -14.24 -4.92 8.36
C ARG A 7 -12.90 -4.87 9.06
N GLY A 8 -12.07 -3.93 8.66
CA GLY A 8 -10.80 -3.69 9.27
C GLY A 8 -9.73 -4.72 8.91
N LEU A 9 -8.58 -4.48 9.49
CA LEU A 9 -7.37 -5.22 9.23
C LEU A 9 -7.42 -6.69 9.68
N GLY A 10 -8.38 -7.07 10.52
CA GLY A 10 -8.50 -8.41 11.05
C GLY A 10 -8.66 -9.50 9.99
N ASP A 11 -9.47 -9.26 8.96
CA ASP A 11 -9.66 -10.22 7.86
C ASP A 11 -8.44 -10.27 6.94
N VAL A 12 -7.75 -9.14 6.76
CA VAL A 12 -6.51 -9.08 6.00
C VAL A 12 -5.42 -9.87 6.72
N TYR A 13 -5.30 -9.73 8.02
CA TYR A 13 -4.32 -10.46 8.83
C TYR A 13 -4.52 -11.98 8.81
N LYS A 14 -5.75 -12.44 8.81
CA LYS A 14 -6.06 -13.87 8.76
C LYS A 14 -5.67 -14.55 7.46
N ARG A 15 -5.55 -13.79 6.39
CA ARG A 15 -5.22 -14.27 5.04
C ARG A 15 -3.76 -14.08 4.66
N GLN A 16 -2.95 -13.50 5.54
CA GLN A 16 -1.53 -13.31 5.26
C GLN A 16 -0.77 -14.60 5.45
N GLU A 17 -0.10 -15.00 4.39
CA GLU A 17 0.90 -16.07 4.39
C GLU A 17 2.29 -15.44 4.48
N ASP A 18 3.27 -16.23 4.91
CA ASP A 18 4.67 -15.82 4.92
C ASP A 18 5.09 -15.33 3.53
N GLY A 19 5.77 -14.19 3.51
CA GLY A 19 6.21 -13.58 2.27
C GLY A 19 5.17 -12.73 1.55
N THR A 20 3.99 -12.53 2.12
CA THR A 20 2.99 -11.61 1.56
C THR A 20 3.51 -10.17 1.58
N LEU A 21 3.40 -9.49 0.45
CA LEU A 21 3.71 -8.07 0.38
C LEU A 21 2.56 -7.23 0.93
N VAL A 22 2.87 -6.37 1.86
CA VAL A 22 1.95 -5.36 2.39
C VAL A 22 2.47 -3.97 2.05
N VAL A 23 1.65 -3.17 1.43
CA VAL A 23 1.95 -1.78 1.13
C VAL A 23 1.20 -0.88 2.12
N ALA A 24 1.95 -0.15 2.91
CA ALA A 24 1.41 0.77 3.91
C ALA A 24 1.53 2.22 3.43
N LEU A 25 0.40 2.92 3.39
CA LEU A 25 0.36 4.35 3.10
C LEU A 25 0.33 5.14 4.41
N ALA A 26 1.41 5.83 4.71
CA ALA A 26 1.55 6.66 5.91
C ALA A 26 1.73 8.12 5.50
N THR A 27 0.67 8.69 4.95
CA THR A 27 0.66 10.06 4.42
C THR A 27 -0.04 11.07 5.34
N GLN A 28 -0.69 10.61 6.40
CA GLN A 28 -1.37 11.45 7.36
C GLN A 28 -0.62 11.46 8.68
N PRO A 29 0.00 12.59 9.08
CA PRO A 29 0.79 12.68 10.30
C PRO A 29 0.05 12.25 11.57
N ASP A 30 -1.23 12.58 11.66
CA ASP A 30 -2.08 12.26 12.82
C ASP A 30 -2.24 10.75 13.04
N LEU A 31 -2.04 9.96 11.98
CA LEU A 31 -2.22 8.51 12.00
C LEU A 31 -0.90 7.74 11.95
N PHE A 32 0.24 8.41 11.96
CA PHE A 32 1.54 7.74 11.83
C PHE A 32 1.77 6.66 12.90
N GLN A 33 1.48 6.97 14.15
CA GLN A 33 1.70 6.02 15.26
C GLN A 33 0.86 4.75 15.08
N LYS A 34 -0.40 4.92 14.71
CA LYS A 34 -1.31 3.80 14.46
C LYS A 34 -0.86 2.97 13.27
N THR A 35 -0.46 3.62 12.19
CA THR A 35 0.05 2.96 10.99
C THR A 35 1.31 2.16 11.30
N ILE A 36 2.26 2.75 12.04
CA ILE A 36 3.49 2.09 12.46
C ILE A 36 3.18 0.86 13.32
N SER A 37 2.26 0.96 14.28
CA SER A 37 1.85 -0.17 15.12
C SER A 37 1.29 -1.32 14.29
N ASN A 38 0.44 -1.01 13.31
CA ASN A 38 -0.13 -2.00 12.41
C ASN A 38 0.96 -2.65 11.53
N MET A 39 1.92 -1.87 11.07
CA MET A 39 3.05 -2.38 10.28
C MET A 39 3.91 -3.35 11.06
N VAL A 40 4.22 -3.02 12.31
CA VAL A 40 4.96 -3.90 13.22
C VAL A 40 4.23 -5.24 13.40
N GLU A 41 2.93 -5.19 13.60
CA GLU A 41 2.13 -6.40 13.75
C GLU A 41 2.16 -7.28 12.50
N VAL A 42 1.98 -6.67 11.33
CA VAL A 42 2.00 -7.38 10.06
C VAL A 42 3.38 -7.98 9.78
N LYS A 43 4.43 -7.24 10.06
CA LYS A 43 5.80 -7.71 9.91
C LYS A 43 6.11 -8.88 10.84
N ALA A 44 5.62 -8.84 12.07
CA ALA A 44 5.76 -9.95 13.02
C ALA A 44 5.10 -11.24 12.54
N ARG A 45 4.17 -11.15 11.61
CA ARG A 45 3.50 -12.31 10.96
C ARG A 45 4.19 -12.80 9.69
N GLY A 46 5.39 -12.29 9.39
CA GLY A 46 6.18 -12.73 8.24
C GLY A 46 5.91 -11.98 6.93
N ALA A 47 5.15 -10.90 6.96
CA ALA A 47 4.92 -10.11 5.76
C ALA A 47 6.13 -9.23 5.42
N PHE A 48 6.34 -9.01 4.12
CA PHE A 48 7.26 -7.98 3.64
C PHE A 48 6.51 -6.65 3.56
N VAL A 49 7.00 -5.64 4.27
CA VAL A 49 6.31 -4.36 4.39
C VAL A 49 7.04 -3.28 3.59
N MET A 50 6.34 -2.73 2.61
CA MET A 50 6.75 -1.53 1.88
C MET A 50 5.91 -0.35 2.33
N ALA A 51 6.56 0.72 2.76
CA ALA A 51 5.88 1.92 3.22
C ALA A 51 6.03 3.06 2.21
N VAL A 52 4.97 3.81 2.02
CA VAL A 52 4.98 5.10 1.31
C VAL A 52 4.63 6.18 2.32
N THR A 53 5.54 7.10 2.57
CA THR A 53 5.38 8.14 3.58
C THR A 53 5.95 9.47 3.11
N ILE A 54 5.68 10.53 3.87
CA ILE A 54 6.24 11.85 3.62
C ILE A 54 7.66 11.94 4.17
N GLU A 55 8.48 12.78 3.54
CA GLU A 55 9.82 13.09 4.01
C GLU A 55 9.82 13.49 5.49
N GLY A 56 10.82 13.02 6.22
CA GLY A 56 10.98 13.30 7.65
C GLY A 56 10.39 12.27 8.60
N ASN A 57 9.55 11.34 8.14
CA ASN A 57 9.01 10.27 8.97
C ASN A 57 9.99 9.09 9.06
N LYS A 58 11.05 9.26 9.82
CA LYS A 58 12.09 8.23 9.97
C LYS A 58 11.69 7.08 10.89
N ALA A 59 10.71 7.28 11.76
CA ALA A 59 10.26 6.25 12.69
C ALA A 59 9.68 5.03 11.94
N ILE A 60 9.15 5.23 10.75
CA ILE A 60 8.57 4.18 9.92
C ILE A 60 9.62 3.20 9.37
N GLU A 61 10.87 3.61 9.27
CA GLU A 61 11.94 2.77 8.72
C GLU A 61 12.16 1.49 9.54
N LYS A 62 11.95 1.56 10.85
CA LYS A 62 12.09 0.40 11.73
C LYS A 62 10.97 -0.63 11.56
N ALA A 63 9.81 -0.18 11.10
CA ALA A 63 8.63 -1.00 10.94
C ALA A 63 8.43 -1.51 9.51
N SER A 64 9.32 -1.15 8.59
CA SER A 64 9.22 -1.50 7.17
C SER A 64 10.51 -2.12 6.65
N ASP A 65 10.39 -2.89 5.58
CA ASP A 65 11.53 -3.45 4.86
C ASP A 65 12.02 -2.52 3.77
N TYR A 66 11.11 -1.74 3.21
CA TYR A 66 11.41 -0.74 2.19
C TYR A 66 10.52 0.49 2.37
N VAL A 67 11.11 1.68 2.20
CA VAL A 67 10.39 2.95 2.36
C VAL A 67 10.55 3.80 1.11
N ILE A 68 9.44 4.32 0.62
CA ILE A 68 9.39 5.33 -0.42
C ILE A 68 8.98 6.65 0.22
N TYR A 69 9.83 7.65 0.12
CA TYR A 69 9.53 8.99 0.61
C TYR A 69 8.96 9.84 -0.52
N ILE A 70 7.85 10.50 -0.24
CA ILE A 70 7.29 11.54 -1.11
C ILE A 70 7.53 12.92 -0.50
N PRO A 71 7.67 13.98 -1.31
CA PRO A 71 7.83 15.33 -0.79
C PRO A 71 6.65 15.76 0.06
N GLU A 72 6.93 16.47 1.14
CA GLU A 72 5.87 17.13 1.90
C GLU A 72 5.24 18.24 1.05
N THR A 73 3.93 18.20 0.93
CA THR A 73 3.18 19.14 0.11
C THR A 73 1.81 19.42 0.74
N ASN A 74 1.02 20.25 0.08
CA ASN A 74 -0.36 20.49 0.49
C ASN A 74 -1.13 19.17 0.58
N PRO A 75 -1.88 18.91 1.67
CA PRO A 75 -2.64 17.66 1.86
C PRO A 75 -3.54 17.27 0.67
N TYR A 76 -4.03 18.22 -0.09
CA TYR A 76 -4.82 17.94 -1.29
C TYR A 76 -4.03 17.23 -2.40
N PHE A 77 -2.71 17.40 -2.44
CA PHE A 77 -1.84 16.80 -3.45
C PHE A 77 -1.10 15.56 -2.96
N THR A 78 -1.05 15.33 -1.65
CA THR A 78 -0.31 14.20 -1.06
C THR A 78 -0.80 12.86 -1.60
N ASN A 79 -2.10 12.67 -1.74
CA ASN A 79 -2.66 11.42 -2.27
C ASN A 79 -2.28 11.20 -3.73
N SER A 80 -2.26 12.26 -4.54
CA SER A 80 -1.83 12.17 -5.94
C SER A 80 -0.36 11.80 -6.07
N LEU A 81 0.50 12.35 -5.20
CA LEU A 81 1.91 11.99 -5.17
C LEU A 81 2.13 10.56 -4.68
N ALA A 82 1.34 10.09 -3.73
CA ALA A 82 1.45 8.73 -3.21
C ALA A 82 1.05 7.67 -4.24
N ILE A 83 0.11 7.98 -5.12
CA ILE A 83 -0.36 7.02 -6.13
C ILE A 83 0.66 6.76 -7.24
N ILE A 84 1.51 7.73 -7.55
CA ILE A 84 2.50 7.61 -8.63
C ILE A 84 3.46 6.44 -8.39
N PRO A 85 4.17 6.34 -7.24
CA PRO A 85 5.03 5.19 -6.99
C PRO A 85 4.27 3.86 -6.94
N LEU A 86 3.01 3.86 -6.48
CA LEU A 86 2.18 2.66 -6.47
C LEU A 86 1.81 2.21 -7.89
N GLN A 87 1.51 3.14 -8.77
CA GLN A 87 1.25 2.83 -10.19
C GLN A 87 2.49 2.28 -10.88
N LEU A 88 3.65 2.89 -10.65
CA LEU A 88 4.92 2.39 -11.18
C LEU A 88 5.25 1.00 -10.66
N PHE A 89 5.06 0.78 -9.37
CA PHE A 89 5.27 -0.53 -8.75
C PHE A 89 4.36 -1.58 -9.39
N SER A 90 3.08 -1.29 -9.53
CA SER A 90 2.11 -2.19 -10.16
C SER A 90 2.48 -2.51 -11.61
N TYR A 91 2.92 -1.50 -12.36
CA TYR A 91 3.39 -1.68 -13.73
C TYR A 91 4.57 -2.64 -13.79
N TYR A 92 5.61 -2.41 -13.00
CA TYR A 92 6.81 -3.24 -13.01
C TYR A 92 6.52 -4.68 -12.54
N VAL A 93 5.65 -4.86 -11.57
CA VAL A 93 5.23 -6.20 -11.13
C VAL A 93 4.48 -6.91 -12.25
N ALA A 94 3.57 -6.24 -12.93
CA ALA A 94 2.82 -6.82 -14.04
C ALA A 94 3.74 -7.23 -15.19
N VAL A 95 4.68 -6.36 -15.57
CA VAL A 95 5.68 -6.66 -16.60
C VAL A 95 6.57 -7.82 -16.19
N GLY A 96 7.06 -7.83 -14.95
CA GLY A 96 7.89 -8.91 -14.42
C GLY A 96 7.19 -10.26 -14.35
N ARG A 97 5.87 -10.28 -14.24
CA ARG A 97 5.04 -11.49 -14.29
C ARG A 97 4.56 -11.87 -15.69
N GLY A 98 4.96 -11.10 -16.71
CA GLY A 98 4.54 -11.36 -18.09
C GLY A 98 3.08 -11.00 -18.39
N CYS A 99 2.47 -10.14 -17.57
CA CYS A 99 1.10 -9.71 -17.79
C CYS A 99 1.02 -8.58 -18.81
N ASP A 100 -0.05 -8.56 -19.58
CA ASP A 100 -0.37 -7.44 -20.47
C ASP A 100 -0.98 -6.31 -19.65
N VAL A 101 -0.25 -5.20 -19.51
CA VAL A 101 -0.69 -4.04 -18.70
C VAL A 101 -1.82 -3.25 -19.35
N ASP A 102 -1.95 -3.34 -20.68
CA ASP A 102 -3.00 -2.63 -21.41
C ASP A 102 -4.33 -3.38 -21.44
N LYS A 103 -4.28 -4.68 -21.18
CA LYS A 103 -5.47 -5.57 -21.18
C LYS A 103 -5.54 -6.38 -19.90
N PRO A 104 -5.83 -5.74 -18.77
CA PRO A 104 -5.94 -6.46 -17.51
C PRO A 104 -7.10 -7.47 -17.55
N ARG A 105 -6.79 -8.70 -17.22
CA ARG A 105 -7.71 -9.85 -17.35
C ARG A 105 -9.00 -9.69 -16.55
N ASN A 106 -8.93 -9.02 -15.41
CA ASN A 106 -10.03 -8.94 -14.45
C ASN A 106 -10.67 -7.55 -14.37
N LEU A 107 -10.31 -6.64 -15.27
CA LEU A 107 -10.87 -5.29 -15.29
C LEU A 107 -11.68 -5.06 -16.57
N ALA A 108 -12.90 -4.64 -16.39
CA ALA A 108 -13.72 -4.12 -17.48
C ALA A 108 -13.67 -2.59 -17.46
N LYS A 109 -13.68 -1.97 -18.65
CA LYS A 109 -13.73 -0.50 -18.77
C LYS A 109 -15.03 0.07 -18.25
N SER A 110 -16.09 -0.68 -18.31
CA SER A 110 -17.37 -0.35 -17.71
C SER A 110 -18.08 -1.63 -17.32
N VAL A 111 -18.71 -1.61 -16.17
CA VAL A 111 -19.61 -2.67 -15.74
C VAL A 111 -21.02 -2.08 -15.73
N THR A 112 -21.84 -2.51 -16.67
CA THR A 112 -23.26 -2.21 -16.65
C THR A 112 -23.99 -3.30 -15.88
N VAL A 113 -24.67 -2.90 -14.82
CA VAL A 113 -25.55 -3.78 -14.06
C VAL A 113 -26.96 -3.48 -14.48
N GLU A 114 -27.57 -4.44 -15.10
CA GLU A 114 -29.01 -4.37 -15.38
C GLU A 114 -29.83 -4.80 -14.16
#